data_f4f88c7eb6246be376e2ff3fafbe874f
#
_entry.id   f4f88c7eb6246be376e2ff3fafbe874f
#
_cell.length_a   1.000
_cell.length_b   1.000
_cell.length_c   1.000
_cell.angle_alpha   90.00
_cell.angle_beta   90.00
_cell.angle_gamma   90.00
#
_symmetry.space_group_name_H-M   'P 1'
#
loop_
_entity.id
_entity.type
_entity.pdbx_description
1 polymer ?
#
loop_
_entity_poly.entity_id
_entity_poly.type
_entity_poly.pdbx_seq_one_letter_code
_entity_poly.pdbx_strand_id
1 'polypeptide(L)'
;MTLTVTHEDRVLRLAMNRPVERNALNADLCSALVEALEQAEADPAIGAILLEAKGDFFSAGIDMDEETKPHGAGSSFVRSRLFSAGSRVRKPLVAAVQGHAFSGGLGLIATAHVAVAAQGASFGLTDIRAGIWPYAAFYAVSRALGQRRALELSLTGRVFSTAEALQWGLVHYQTPAFELEDRAMQLARGLADSSPFAIHDGLDLAATLSTINDGEAYDLSMRRRSIAVATPDFLEGAAALRERRRPVWPST
;
A
#
# COMPACT_ATOMS: atom_id res chain seq x y z
N MET A 1 13.12 -16.95 -7.15
CA MET A 1 12.60 -16.20 -5.96
C MET A 1 11.64 -15.16 -6.49
N THR A 2 10.38 -15.23 -6.11
CA THR A 2 9.29 -14.39 -6.65
C THR A 2 9.22 -13.00 -6.00
N LEU A 3 9.77 -12.85 -4.81
CA LEU A 3 9.87 -11.62 -4.02
C LEU A 3 11.31 -11.46 -3.54
N THR A 4 11.88 -10.27 -3.74
CA THR A 4 13.17 -9.89 -3.13
C THR A 4 12.87 -9.03 -1.91
N VAL A 5 13.43 -9.41 -0.76
CA VAL A 5 13.27 -8.70 0.51
C VAL A 5 14.64 -8.15 0.92
N THR A 6 14.74 -6.85 1.12
CA THR A 6 15.97 -6.19 1.58
C THR A 6 15.66 -5.16 2.65
N HIS A 7 16.62 -4.92 3.54
CA HIS A 7 16.53 -3.92 4.60
C HIS A 7 17.45 -2.75 4.26
N GLU A 8 16.94 -1.55 4.38
CA GLU A 8 17.72 -0.33 4.21
C GLU A 8 17.36 0.63 5.35
N ASP A 9 18.23 0.70 6.35
CA ASP A 9 17.96 1.37 7.63
C ASP A 9 16.69 0.78 8.28
N ARG A 10 15.69 1.62 8.56
CA ARG A 10 14.39 1.20 9.11
C ARG A 10 13.30 0.94 8.03
N VAL A 11 13.69 0.84 6.76
CA VAL A 11 12.78 0.56 5.65
C VAL A 11 12.94 -0.88 5.17
N LEU A 12 11.86 -1.65 5.17
CA LEU A 12 11.79 -2.94 4.52
C LEU A 12 11.38 -2.75 3.05
N ARG A 13 12.25 -3.14 2.13
CA ARG A 13 11.98 -3.12 0.69
C ARG A 13 11.46 -4.48 0.24
N LEU A 14 10.32 -4.49 -0.41
CA LEU A 14 9.65 -5.65 -0.99
C LEU A 14 9.56 -5.46 -2.50
N ALA A 15 10.44 -6.10 -3.26
CA ALA A 15 10.45 -6.01 -4.72
C ALA A 15 9.85 -7.27 -5.35
N MET A 16 8.70 -7.16 -5.98
CA MET A 16 8.13 -8.24 -6.81
C MET A 16 9.10 -8.55 -7.95
N ASN A 17 9.45 -9.82 -8.11
CA ASN A 17 10.51 -10.26 -9.01
C ASN A 17 10.10 -11.41 -9.92
N ARG A 18 9.04 -11.18 -10.69
CA ARG A 18 8.55 -12.04 -11.78
C ARG A 18 8.38 -11.22 -13.08
N PRO A 19 9.45 -10.54 -13.57
CA PRO A 19 9.31 -9.60 -14.69
C PRO A 19 8.86 -10.27 -15.99
N VAL A 20 9.24 -11.53 -16.22
CA VAL A 20 8.82 -12.31 -17.41
C VAL A 20 7.32 -12.52 -17.44
N GLU A 21 6.71 -12.82 -16.28
CA GLU A 21 5.27 -12.96 -16.10
C GLU A 21 4.62 -11.61 -15.74
N ARG A 22 5.31 -10.48 -15.99
CA ARG A 22 4.81 -9.12 -15.71
C ARG A 22 4.33 -8.94 -14.27
N ASN A 23 5.01 -9.58 -13.31
CA ASN A 23 4.66 -9.61 -11.89
C ASN A 23 3.20 -10.02 -11.63
N ALA A 24 2.68 -10.96 -12.41
CA ALA A 24 1.37 -11.55 -12.19
C ALA A 24 1.30 -12.20 -10.80
N LEU A 25 0.19 -11.97 -10.11
CA LEU A 25 -0.04 -12.35 -8.71
C LEU A 25 -0.48 -13.83 -8.62
N ASN A 26 0.51 -14.73 -8.63
CA ASN A 26 0.29 -16.14 -8.32
C ASN A 26 0.28 -16.38 -6.80
N ALA A 27 -0.08 -17.60 -6.38
CA ALA A 27 -0.19 -17.95 -4.96
C ALA A 27 1.14 -17.76 -4.21
N ASP A 28 2.26 -18.14 -4.82
CA ASP A 28 3.60 -18.03 -4.21
C ASP A 28 3.98 -16.57 -3.93
N LEU A 29 3.79 -15.68 -4.91
CA LEU A 29 4.08 -14.25 -4.73
C LEU A 29 3.14 -13.63 -3.69
N CYS A 30 1.85 -13.96 -3.74
CA CYS A 30 0.88 -13.46 -2.77
C CYS A 30 1.21 -13.93 -1.35
N SER A 31 1.57 -15.20 -1.16
CA SER A 31 1.99 -15.75 0.13
C SER A 31 3.24 -15.04 0.65
N ALA A 32 4.26 -14.91 -0.19
CA ALA A 32 5.51 -14.24 0.17
C ALA A 32 5.28 -12.77 0.58
N LEU A 33 4.41 -12.05 -0.13
CA LEU A 33 4.05 -10.67 0.22
C LEU A 33 3.31 -10.61 1.56
N VAL A 34 2.32 -11.48 1.79
CA VAL A 34 1.57 -11.51 3.06
C VAL A 34 2.50 -11.83 4.22
N GLU A 35 3.35 -12.86 4.09
CA GLU A 35 4.31 -13.24 5.11
C GLU A 35 5.31 -12.11 5.43
N ALA A 36 5.83 -11.44 4.40
CA ALA A 36 6.75 -10.32 4.58
C ALA A 36 6.08 -9.12 5.28
N LEU A 37 4.83 -8.82 4.96
CA LEU A 37 4.06 -7.77 5.63
C LEU A 37 3.78 -8.11 7.09
N GLU A 38 3.46 -9.37 7.42
CA GLU A 38 3.23 -9.81 8.78
C GLU A 38 4.52 -9.83 9.62
N GLN A 39 5.64 -10.25 9.03
CA GLN A 39 6.96 -10.16 9.66
C GLN A 39 7.35 -8.70 9.93
N ALA A 40 7.14 -7.82 8.94
CA ALA A 40 7.40 -6.39 9.11
C ALA A 40 6.58 -5.78 10.25
N GLU A 41 5.31 -6.16 10.38
CA GLU A 41 4.44 -5.68 11.47
C GLU A 41 4.98 -6.06 12.85
N ALA A 42 5.54 -7.26 12.99
CA ALA A 42 6.07 -7.80 14.25
C ALA A 42 7.47 -7.27 14.59
N ASP A 43 8.22 -6.74 13.62
CA ASP A 43 9.62 -6.32 13.82
C ASP A 43 9.72 -4.82 14.19
N PRO A 44 10.11 -4.48 15.43
CA PRO A 44 10.24 -3.07 15.85
C PRO A 44 11.36 -2.31 15.11
N ALA A 45 12.34 -3.01 14.54
CA ALA A 45 13.39 -2.39 13.74
C ALA A 45 12.87 -1.77 12.44
N ILE A 46 11.74 -2.27 11.93
CA ILE A 46 11.12 -1.75 10.70
C ILE A 46 10.17 -0.60 11.05
N GLY A 47 10.41 0.57 10.46
CA GLY A 47 9.57 1.77 10.61
C GLY A 47 8.63 2.02 9.44
N ALA A 48 8.97 1.54 8.23
CA ALA A 48 8.14 1.66 7.03
C ALA A 48 8.41 0.52 6.04
N ILE A 49 7.49 0.31 5.11
CA ILE A 49 7.60 -0.70 4.06
C ILE A 49 7.54 0.00 2.70
N LEU A 50 8.46 -0.36 1.79
CA LEU A 50 8.48 0.09 0.41
C LEU A 50 8.17 -1.10 -0.50
N LEU A 51 7.02 -1.05 -1.18
CA LEU A 51 6.61 -2.04 -2.17
C LEU A 51 6.98 -1.55 -3.57
N GLU A 52 7.74 -2.34 -4.28
CA GLU A 52 8.24 -2.05 -5.61
C GLU A 52 8.20 -3.30 -6.50
N ALA A 53 8.56 -3.16 -7.78
CA ALA A 53 8.58 -4.29 -8.69
C ALA A 53 9.74 -4.17 -9.70
N LYS A 54 10.22 -5.30 -10.22
CA LYS A 54 11.23 -5.37 -11.26
C LYS A 54 10.59 -5.45 -12.65
N GLY A 55 11.24 -4.84 -13.65
CA GLY A 55 10.77 -4.83 -15.06
C GLY A 55 9.74 -3.73 -15.34
N ASP A 56 9.11 -3.80 -16.52
CA ASP A 56 8.25 -2.74 -17.06
C ASP A 56 6.84 -2.71 -16.45
N PHE A 57 6.45 -3.76 -15.77
CA PHE A 57 5.16 -3.86 -15.09
C PHE A 57 5.34 -3.81 -13.58
N PHE A 58 4.58 -2.95 -12.92
CA PHE A 58 4.38 -3.09 -11.48
C PHE A 58 3.67 -4.43 -11.20
N SER A 59 2.51 -4.67 -11.83
CA SER A 59 1.88 -5.98 -11.88
C SER A 59 0.79 -6.03 -12.95
N ALA A 60 0.73 -7.14 -13.71
CA ALA A 60 -0.34 -7.39 -14.67
C ALA A 60 -1.67 -7.83 -14.01
N GLY A 61 -1.68 -8.03 -12.70
CA GLY A 61 -2.84 -8.52 -11.96
C GLY A 61 -2.78 -10.01 -11.65
N ILE A 62 -3.92 -10.68 -11.58
CA ILE A 62 -4.02 -12.09 -11.22
C ILE A 62 -3.34 -12.95 -12.30
N ASP A 63 -2.60 -13.98 -11.86
CA ASP A 63 -1.98 -14.97 -12.75
C ASP A 63 -3.06 -15.87 -13.35
N MET A 64 -3.42 -15.60 -14.61
CA MET A 64 -4.50 -16.30 -15.31
C MET A 64 -4.16 -17.76 -15.59
N ASP A 65 -2.88 -18.08 -15.79
CA ASP A 65 -2.42 -19.45 -16.01
C ASP A 65 -2.61 -20.32 -14.75
N GLU A 66 -2.50 -19.70 -13.58
CA GLU A 66 -2.78 -20.38 -12.31
C GLU A 66 -4.29 -20.45 -12.04
N GLU A 67 -5.03 -19.37 -12.29
CA GLU A 67 -6.46 -19.26 -11.99
C GLU A 67 -7.31 -20.28 -12.76
N THR A 68 -6.89 -20.62 -13.97
CA THR A 68 -7.61 -21.61 -14.82
C THR A 68 -7.32 -23.05 -14.47
N LYS A 69 -6.38 -23.34 -13.55
CA LYS A 69 -6.06 -24.71 -13.13
C LYS A 69 -7.10 -25.26 -12.14
N PRO A 70 -7.41 -26.58 -12.19
CA PRO A 70 -8.18 -27.22 -11.14
C PRO A 70 -7.48 -27.02 -9.78
N HIS A 71 -8.18 -26.54 -8.78
CA HIS A 71 -7.68 -26.25 -7.41
C HIS A 71 -7.18 -24.83 -7.13
N GLY A 72 -7.41 -23.85 -8.02
CA GLY A 72 -7.07 -22.43 -7.77
C GLY A 72 -7.76 -21.76 -6.56
N ALA A 73 -8.69 -22.45 -5.90
CA ALA A 73 -9.45 -21.89 -4.75
C ALA A 73 -8.58 -21.55 -3.52
N GLY A 74 -7.45 -22.23 -3.31
CA GLY A 74 -6.51 -21.93 -2.22
C GLY A 74 -5.82 -20.56 -2.40
N SER A 75 -5.53 -20.18 -3.63
CA SER A 75 -4.91 -18.90 -3.98
C SER A 75 -5.84 -17.70 -3.75
N SER A 76 -7.16 -17.91 -3.82
CA SER A 76 -8.16 -16.87 -3.59
C SER A 76 -8.13 -16.30 -2.17
N PHE A 77 -7.93 -17.15 -1.15
CA PHE A 77 -7.85 -16.70 0.24
C PHE A 77 -6.60 -15.85 0.52
N VAL A 78 -5.44 -16.27 0.02
CA VAL A 78 -4.18 -15.52 0.19
C VAL A 78 -4.25 -14.17 -0.53
N ARG A 79 -4.80 -14.14 -1.75
CA ARG A 79 -5.04 -12.88 -2.47
C ARG A 79 -5.98 -11.95 -1.71
N SER A 80 -7.05 -12.47 -1.11
CA SER A 80 -7.97 -11.67 -0.29
C SER A 80 -7.25 -11.01 0.90
N ARG A 81 -6.33 -11.72 1.56
CA ARG A 81 -5.49 -11.16 2.64
C ARG A 81 -4.60 -10.03 2.13
N LEU A 82 -3.97 -10.22 0.98
CA LEU A 82 -3.09 -9.24 0.36
C LEU A 82 -3.83 -7.92 0.05
N PHE A 83 -5.03 -7.99 -0.54
CA PHE A 83 -5.82 -6.80 -0.87
C PHE A 83 -6.46 -6.10 0.35
N SER A 84 -6.41 -6.71 1.51
CA SER A 84 -6.78 -6.06 2.77
C SER A 84 -5.57 -5.58 3.58
N ALA A 85 -4.35 -5.70 3.05
CA ALA A 85 -3.12 -5.41 3.79
C ALA A 85 -3.07 -3.97 4.31
N GLY A 86 -3.39 -2.97 3.48
CA GLY A 86 -3.37 -1.56 3.88
C GLY A 86 -4.27 -1.22 5.07
N SER A 87 -5.36 -1.99 5.28
CA SER A 87 -6.22 -1.81 6.45
C SER A 87 -5.76 -2.59 7.69
N ARG A 88 -4.78 -3.47 7.56
CA ARG A 88 -4.26 -4.34 8.64
C ARG A 88 -2.87 -3.96 9.10
N VAL A 89 -2.03 -3.51 8.17
CA VAL A 89 -0.65 -3.12 8.48
C VAL A 89 -0.65 -1.76 9.17
N ARG A 90 -0.01 -1.68 10.32
CA ARG A 90 0.15 -0.45 11.12
C ARG A 90 1.48 0.25 10.88
N LYS A 91 2.26 -0.26 9.93
CA LYS A 91 3.46 0.40 9.42
C LYS A 91 3.15 1.07 8.09
N PRO A 92 3.67 2.28 7.83
CA PRO A 92 3.45 2.95 6.56
C PRO A 92 3.89 2.07 5.39
N LEU A 93 2.99 1.86 4.44
CA LEU A 93 3.24 1.14 3.19
C LEU A 93 3.31 2.17 2.06
N VAL A 94 4.49 2.31 1.46
CA VAL A 94 4.75 3.15 0.29
C VAL A 94 4.83 2.27 -0.94
N ALA A 95 4.10 2.59 -2.02
CA ALA A 95 4.21 1.91 -3.30
C ALA A 95 5.02 2.77 -4.29
N ALA A 96 6.05 2.19 -4.89
CA ALA A 96 6.82 2.77 -5.99
C ALA A 96 6.41 2.10 -7.30
N VAL A 97 5.67 2.80 -8.14
CA VAL A 97 5.04 2.27 -9.34
C VAL A 97 5.81 2.71 -10.58
N GLN A 98 6.75 1.86 -11.03
CA GLN A 98 7.63 2.19 -12.16
C GLN A 98 6.94 2.05 -13.52
N GLY A 99 5.86 1.26 -13.61
CA GLY A 99 5.25 0.90 -14.87
C GLY A 99 3.78 0.51 -14.74
N HIS A 100 3.31 -0.33 -15.64
CA HIS A 100 1.90 -0.65 -15.78
C HIS A 100 1.35 -1.46 -14.59
N ALA A 101 0.16 -1.12 -14.13
CA ALA A 101 -0.52 -1.81 -13.04
C ALA A 101 -1.99 -2.07 -13.40
N PHE A 102 -2.31 -3.34 -13.62
CA PHE A 102 -3.64 -3.76 -14.02
C PHE A 102 -4.29 -4.68 -13.00
N SER A 103 -5.61 -4.62 -12.93
CA SER A 103 -6.42 -5.55 -12.13
C SER A 103 -5.93 -5.66 -10.68
N GLY A 104 -5.45 -6.83 -10.25
CA GLY A 104 -4.85 -7.02 -8.93
C GLY A 104 -3.66 -6.09 -8.64
N GLY A 105 -2.85 -5.73 -9.64
CA GLY A 105 -1.76 -4.76 -9.50
C GLY A 105 -2.26 -3.38 -9.09
N LEU A 106 -3.36 -2.92 -9.70
CA LEU A 106 -4.03 -1.69 -9.29
C LEU A 106 -4.59 -1.80 -7.86
N GLY A 107 -5.15 -2.96 -7.53
CA GLY A 107 -5.62 -3.26 -6.17
C GLY A 107 -4.51 -3.13 -5.12
N LEU A 108 -3.29 -3.62 -5.40
CA LEU A 108 -2.13 -3.46 -4.50
C LEU A 108 -1.77 -1.99 -4.27
N ILE A 109 -1.74 -1.18 -5.33
CA ILE A 109 -1.48 0.26 -5.20
C ILE A 109 -2.54 0.93 -4.32
N ALA A 110 -3.81 0.57 -4.53
CA ALA A 110 -4.92 1.09 -3.74
C ALA A 110 -4.89 0.70 -2.26
N THR A 111 -4.12 -0.33 -1.88
CA THR A 111 -3.89 -0.72 -0.47
C THR A 111 -2.73 0.03 0.18
N ALA A 112 -1.86 0.67 -0.60
CA ALA A 112 -0.73 1.43 -0.06
C ALA A 112 -1.21 2.74 0.59
N HIS A 113 -0.55 3.14 1.67
CA HIS A 113 -0.85 4.40 2.36
C HIS A 113 -0.34 5.61 1.56
N VAL A 114 0.78 5.44 0.86
CA VAL A 114 1.34 6.45 -0.05
C VAL A 114 1.77 5.75 -1.34
N ALA A 115 1.43 6.33 -2.49
CA ALA A 115 1.85 5.82 -3.79
C ALA A 115 2.56 6.90 -4.60
N VAL A 116 3.71 6.54 -5.17
CA VAL A 116 4.48 7.34 -6.13
C VAL A 116 4.50 6.60 -7.45
N ALA A 117 4.20 7.25 -8.55
CA ALA A 117 4.22 6.62 -9.86
C ALA A 117 5.12 7.34 -10.85
N ALA A 118 5.79 6.57 -11.71
CA ALA A 118 6.54 7.12 -12.82
C ALA A 118 5.60 7.74 -13.87
N GLN A 119 6.06 8.79 -14.52
CA GLN A 119 5.45 9.31 -15.75
C GLN A 119 5.44 8.20 -16.81
N GLY A 120 4.32 8.01 -17.49
CA GLY A 120 4.17 6.95 -18.49
C GLY A 120 3.66 5.61 -17.94
N ALA A 121 3.53 5.43 -16.64
CA ALA A 121 2.80 4.29 -16.11
C ALA A 121 1.32 4.35 -16.52
N SER A 122 0.66 3.21 -16.60
CA SER A 122 -0.76 3.13 -16.90
C SER A 122 -1.47 2.13 -15.99
N PHE A 123 -2.74 2.35 -15.76
CA PHE A 123 -3.54 1.68 -14.77
C PHE A 123 -4.88 1.22 -15.36
N GLY A 124 -5.49 0.18 -14.79
CA GLY A 124 -6.83 -0.24 -15.20
C GLY A 124 -7.37 -1.44 -14.43
N LEU A 125 -8.69 -1.54 -14.33
CA LEU A 125 -9.40 -2.74 -13.89
C LEU A 125 -9.88 -3.48 -15.14
N THR A 126 -8.96 -4.24 -15.76
CA THR A 126 -9.17 -4.82 -17.10
C THR A 126 -9.84 -6.19 -17.08
N ASP A 127 -10.19 -6.72 -15.90
CA ASP A 127 -10.74 -8.06 -15.67
C ASP A 127 -12.00 -8.32 -16.48
N ILE A 128 -12.85 -7.31 -16.69
CA ILE A 128 -14.07 -7.42 -17.49
C ILE A 128 -13.80 -7.90 -18.92
N ARG A 129 -12.63 -7.61 -19.48
CA ARG A 129 -12.21 -8.06 -20.81
C ARG A 129 -11.91 -9.57 -20.84
N ALA A 130 -11.63 -10.16 -19.67
CA ALA A 130 -11.46 -11.60 -19.49
C ALA A 130 -12.76 -12.29 -19.00
N GLY A 131 -13.88 -11.57 -18.95
CA GLY A 131 -15.19 -12.13 -18.54
C GLY A 131 -15.34 -12.30 -17.04
N ILE A 132 -14.53 -11.64 -16.23
CA ILE A 132 -14.60 -11.70 -14.77
C ILE A 132 -14.68 -10.29 -14.15
N TRP A 133 -15.35 -10.18 -13.02
CA TRP A 133 -15.36 -8.97 -12.21
C TRP A 133 -14.09 -8.88 -11.32
N PRO A 134 -13.48 -7.71 -11.13
CA PRO A 134 -12.23 -7.56 -10.33
C PRO A 134 -12.50 -7.57 -8.82
N TYR A 135 -13.18 -8.57 -8.27
CA TYR A 135 -13.73 -8.59 -6.90
C TYR A 135 -12.82 -7.98 -5.81
N ALA A 136 -11.63 -8.53 -5.63
CA ALA A 136 -10.72 -8.10 -4.57
C ALA A 136 -10.08 -6.72 -4.88
N ALA A 137 -9.69 -6.49 -6.15
CA ALA A 137 -9.16 -5.20 -6.60
C ALA A 137 -10.24 -4.12 -6.55
N PHE A 138 -11.49 -4.43 -6.92
CA PHE A 138 -12.61 -3.51 -6.82
C PHE A 138 -12.83 -3.01 -5.39
N TYR A 139 -12.73 -3.91 -4.40
CA TYR A 139 -12.84 -3.53 -2.99
C TYR A 139 -11.79 -2.48 -2.60
N ALA A 140 -10.51 -2.74 -2.89
CA ALA A 140 -9.42 -1.83 -2.57
C ALA A 140 -9.53 -0.48 -3.31
N VAL A 141 -9.82 -0.53 -4.61
CA VAL A 141 -9.96 0.67 -5.47
C VAL A 141 -11.19 1.49 -5.06
N SER A 142 -12.29 0.85 -4.66
CA SER A 142 -13.49 1.55 -4.17
C SER A 142 -13.21 2.34 -2.89
N ARG A 143 -12.35 1.83 -2.03
CA ARG A 143 -11.94 2.55 -0.82
C ARG A 143 -11.02 3.73 -1.12
N ALA A 144 -10.15 3.60 -2.11
CA ALA A 144 -9.21 4.66 -2.50
C ALA A 144 -9.87 5.76 -3.35
N LEU A 145 -10.72 5.39 -4.32
CA LEU A 145 -11.27 6.32 -5.32
C LEU A 145 -12.78 6.60 -5.16
N GLY A 146 -13.42 5.93 -4.21
CA GLY A 146 -14.87 5.91 -4.09
C GLY A 146 -15.54 4.96 -5.09
N GLN A 147 -16.71 4.44 -4.69
CA GLN A 147 -17.42 3.38 -5.41
C GLN A 147 -17.77 3.78 -6.85
N ARG A 148 -18.16 5.04 -7.08
CA ARG A 148 -18.58 5.49 -8.41
C ARG A 148 -17.46 5.41 -9.44
N ARG A 149 -16.23 5.82 -9.07
CA ARG A 149 -15.07 5.73 -9.97
C ARG A 149 -14.64 4.27 -10.17
N ALA A 150 -14.61 3.48 -9.12
CA ALA A 150 -14.29 2.06 -9.21
C ALA A 150 -15.28 1.31 -10.14
N LEU A 151 -16.58 1.63 -10.08
CA LEU A 151 -17.59 1.08 -10.99
C LEU A 151 -17.31 1.45 -12.45
N GLU A 152 -17.06 2.73 -12.74
CA GLU A 152 -16.73 3.19 -14.09
C GLU A 152 -15.54 2.43 -14.67
N LEU A 153 -14.45 2.34 -13.91
CA LEU A 153 -13.23 1.64 -14.33
C LEU A 153 -13.45 0.13 -14.54
N SER A 154 -14.21 -0.51 -13.65
CA SER A 154 -14.50 -1.94 -13.74
C SER A 154 -15.43 -2.31 -14.90
N LEU A 155 -16.45 -1.49 -15.16
CA LEU A 155 -17.41 -1.73 -16.23
C LEU A 155 -16.83 -1.49 -17.62
N THR A 156 -15.99 -0.45 -17.74
CA THR A 156 -15.37 -0.10 -19.03
C THR A 156 -14.10 -0.90 -19.32
N GLY A 157 -13.41 -1.35 -18.27
CA GLY A 157 -12.07 -1.96 -18.37
C GLY A 157 -11.05 -1.04 -19.01
N ARG A 158 -11.32 0.29 -19.07
CA ARG A 158 -10.41 1.24 -19.73
C ARG A 158 -9.09 1.36 -18.98
N VAL A 159 -8.08 1.70 -19.73
CA VAL A 159 -6.76 2.08 -19.21
C VAL A 159 -6.74 3.58 -19.02
N PHE A 160 -6.08 4.05 -17.96
CA PHE A 160 -5.90 5.44 -17.64
C PHE A 160 -4.44 5.75 -17.28
N SER A 161 -4.09 7.02 -17.39
CA SER A 161 -2.72 7.52 -17.25
C SER A 161 -2.33 7.80 -15.80
N THR A 162 -1.02 8.01 -15.55
CA THR A 162 -0.52 8.50 -14.26
C THR A 162 -1.11 9.87 -13.90
N ALA A 163 -1.34 10.74 -14.88
CA ALA A 163 -1.95 12.05 -14.64
C ALA A 163 -3.39 11.93 -14.11
N GLU A 164 -4.20 11.03 -14.69
CA GLU A 164 -5.54 10.73 -14.19
C GLU A 164 -5.49 10.10 -12.80
N ALA A 165 -4.56 9.16 -12.58
CA ALA A 165 -4.36 8.52 -11.28
C ALA A 165 -4.00 9.53 -10.18
N LEU A 166 -3.15 10.52 -10.50
CA LEU A 166 -2.81 11.64 -9.60
C LEU A 166 -4.02 12.54 -9.34
N GLN A 167 -4.73 12.91 -10.39
CA GLN A 167 -5.92 13.76 -10.28
C GLN A 167 -7.00 13.14 -9.39
N TRP A 168 -7.13 11.82 -9.38
CA TRP A 168 -8.15 11.11 -8.58
C TRP A 168 -7.65 10.70 -7.20
N GLY A 169 -6.38 10.90 -6.88
CA GLY A 169 -5.79 10.54 -5.60
C GLY A 169 -5.45 9.05 -5.45
N LEU A 170 -5.40 8.29 -6.55
CA LEU A 170 -4.89 6.91 -6.51
C LEU A 170 -3.37 6.89 -6.27
N VAL A 171 -2.65 7.80 -6.90
CA VAL A 171 -1.26 8.09 -6.60
C VAL A 171 -1.12 9.49 -6.03
N HIS A 172 -0.19 9.67 -5.12
CA HIS A 172 -0.01 10.93 -4.39
C HIS A 172 1.07 11.80 -5.03
N TYR A 173 1.99 11.18 -5.76
CA TYR A 173 3.10 11.83 -6.42
C TYR A 173 3.36 11.20 -7.79
N GLN A 174 3.71 12.04 -8.76
CA GLN A 174 4.17 11.63 -10.08
C GLN A 174 5.59 12.17 -10.27
N THR A 175 6.49 11.36 -10.81
CA THR A 175 7.90 11.73 -11.01
C THR A 175 8.44 11.15 -12.32
N PRO A 176 9.51 11.72 -12.91
CA PRO A 176 10.26 11.03 -13.96
C PRO A 176 10.69 9.64 -13.50
N ALA A 177 10.76 8.69 -14.44
CA ALA A 177 11.04 7.29 -14.09
C ALA A 177 12.39 7.12 -13.36
N PHE A 178 13.40 7.91 -13.74
CA PHE A 178 14.74 7.86 -13.13
C PHE A 178 14.81 8.42 -11.70
N GLU A 179 13.80 9.17 -11.25
CA GLU A 179 13.71 9.72 -9.88
C GLU A 179 12.80 8.90 -8.97
N LEU A 180 12.10 7.89 -9.51
CA LEU A 180 11.05 7.18 -8.78
C LEU A 180 11.57 6.51 -7.51
N GLU A 181 12.68 5.76 -7.63
CA GLU A 181 13.26 5.01 -6.51
C GLU A 181 13.70 5.95 -5.39
N ASP A 182 14.44 7.00 -5.72
CA ASP A 182 14.92 7.99 -4.75
C ASP A 182 13.75 8.69 -4.05
N ARG A 183 12.71 9.08 -4.81
CA ARG A 183 11.54 9.76 -4.26
C ARG A 183 10.75 8.85 -3.32
N ALA A 184 10.51 7.61 -3.71
CA ALA A 184 9.78 6.65 -2.90
C ALA A 184 10.55 6.28 -1.63
N MET A 185 11.87 6.07 -1.74
CA MET A 185 12.75 5.82 -0.60
C MET A 185 12.80 7.02 0.36
N GLN A 186 12.90 8.24 -0.14
CA GLN A 186 12.85 9.46 0.68
C GLN A 186 11.56 9.53 1.51
N LEU A 187 10.42 9.21 0.90
CA LEU A 187 9.14 9.16 1.61
C LEU A 187 9.10 8.05 2.65
N ALA A 188 9.55 6.84 2.29
CA ALA A 188 9.58 5.71 3.22
C ALA A 188 10.48 6.00 4.43
N ARG A 189 11.67 6.56 4.23
CA ARG A 189 12.57 6.97 5.32
C ARG A 189 11.93 8.04 6.21
N GLY A 190 11.34 9.09 5.62
CA GLY A 190 10.67 10.13 6.39
C GLY A 190 9.54 9.59 7.26
N LEU A 191 8.80 8.60 6.77
CA LEU A 191 7.76 7.91 7.54
C LEU A 191 8.37 7.01 8.62
N ALA A 192 9.45 6.28 8.31
CA ALA A 192 10.15 5.42 9.26
C ALA A 192 10.79 6.21 10.42
N ASP A 193 11.16 7.47 10.18
CA ASP A 193 11.71 8.39 11.16
C ASP A 193 10.65 9.09 12.03
N SER A 194 9.36 8.87 11.76
CA SER A 194 8.26 9.43 12.54
C SER A 194 8.00 8.62 13.82
N SER A 195 7.25 9.20 14.76
CA SER A 195 6.86 8.51 15.99
C SER A 195 6.14 7.20 15.70
N PRO A 196 6.67 6.04 16.14
CA PRO A 196 6.03 4.74 15.94
C PRO A 196 4.64 4.69 16.58
N PHE A 197 4.49 5.27 17.79
CA PHE A 197 3.19 5.35 18.44
C PHE A 197 2.19 6.14 17.59
N ALA A 198 2.54 7.33 17.11
CA ALA A 198 1.63 8.18 16.35
C ALA A 198 1.22 7.54 15.01
N ILE A 199 2.16 6.89 14.32
CA ILE A 199 1.90 6.16 13.09
C ILE A 199 0.94 4.99 13.36
N HIS A 200 1.27 4.14 14.31
CA HIS A 200 0.48 2.95 14.63
C HIS A 200 -0.94 3.32 15.07
N ASP A 201 -1.07 4.25 16.02
CA ASP A 201 -2.38 4.71 16.51
C ASP A 201 -3.21 5.40 15.42
N GLY A 202 -2.56 6.22 14.58
CA GLY A 202 -3.21 6.91 13.46
C GLY A 202 -3.73 5.95 12.39
N LEU A 203 -2.94 4.96 11.98
CA LEU A 203 -3.36 3.95 11.00
C LEU A 203 -4.47 3.05 11.57
N ASP A 204 -4.40 2.67 12.84
CA ASP A 204 -5.46 1.93 13.52
C ASP A 204 -6.76 2.74 13.61
N LEU A 205 -6.65 4.01 13.98
CA LEU A 205 -7.79 4.93 13.99
C LEU A 205 -8.42 5.02 12.59
N ALA A 206 -7.63 5.27 11.55
CA ALA A 206 -8.12 5.37 10.18
C ALA A 206 -8.85 4.10 9.71
N ALA A 207 -8.34 2.92 10.06
CA ALA A 207 -9.00 1.65 9.77
C ALA A 207 -10.34 1.53 10.51
N THR A 208 -10.39 1.91 11.80
CA THR A 208 -11.59 1.84 12.64
C THR A 208 -12.67 2.81 12.18
N LEU A 209 -12.30 4.06 11.86
CA LEU A 209 -13.25 5.10 11.41
C LEU A 209 -14.04 4.69 10.17
N SER A 210 -13.49 3.80 9.34
CA SER A 210 -14.19 3.30 8.15
C SER A 210 -15.32 2.31 8.45
N THR A 211 -15.52 1.91 9.69
CA THR A 211 -16.47 0.86 10.11
C THR A 211 -17.55 1.33 11.09
N ILE A 212 -17.45 2.56 11.57
CA ILE A 212 -18.35 3.14 12.58
C ILE A 212 -19.09 4.38 12.02
N ASN A 213 -20.13 4.83 12.72
CA ASN A 213 -20.87 6.03 12.34
C ASN A 213 -20.14 7.33 12.73
N ASP A 214 -20.53 8.46 12.12
CA ASP A 214 -19.84 9.75 12.28
C ASP A 214 -19.78 10.26 13.74
N GLY A 215 -20.81 10.03 14.54
CA GLY A 215 -20.82 10.46 15.95
C GLY A 215 -19.82 9.68 16.78
N GLU A 216 -19.81 8.36 16.63
CA GLU A 216 -18.82 7.48 17.29
C GLU A 216 -17.40 7.76 16.80
N ALA A 217 -17.25 8.10 15.52
CA ALA A 217 -15.96 8.42 14.89
C ALA A 217 -15.31 9.66 15.53
N TYR A 218 -16.10 10.73 15.73
CA TYR A 218 -15.61 11.94 16.39
C TYR A 218 -15.19 11.68 17.84
N ASP A 219 -16.07 11.01 18.62
CA ASP A 219 -15.80 10.69 20.02
C ASP A 219 -14.56 9.79 20.18
N LEU A 220 -14.41 8.79 19.31
CA LEU A 220 -13.22 7.93 19.30
C LEU A 220 -11.97 8.75 19.02
N SER A 221 -12.01 9.63 18.02
CA SER A 221 -10.87 10.49 17.65
C SER A 221 -10.46 11.40 18.83
N MET A 222 -11.42 11.96 19.55
CA MET A 222 -11.13 12.82 20.72
C MET A 222 -10.56 12.03 21.90
N ARG A 223 -11.06 10.83 22.15
CA ARG A 223 -10.49 9.94 23.18
C ARG A 223 -9.05 9.54 22.84
N ARG A 224 -8.79 9.12 21.59
CA ARG A 224 -7.42 8.77 21.12
C ARG A 224 -6.47 9.96 21.27
N ARG A 225 -6.90 11.15 20.84
CA ARG A 225 -6.10 12.38 21.02
C ARG A 225 -5.74 12.64 22.49
N SER A 226 -6.69 12.46 23.42
CA SER A 226 -6.44 12.68 24.85
C SER A 226 -5.39 11.70 25.41
N ILE A 227 -5.33 10.48 24.89
CA ILE A 227 -4.30 9.50 25.24
C ILE A 227 -2.96 9.90 24.59
N ALA A 228 -2.97 10.23 23.30
CA ALA A 228 -1.77 10.53 22.54
C ALA A 228 -0.95 11.69 23.12
N VAL A 229 -1.59 12.76 23.60
CA VAL A 229 -0.88 13.91 24.20
C VAL A 229 -0.21 13.62 25.54
N ALA A 230 -0.50 12.48 26.16
CA ALA A 230 0.13 12.02 27.39
C ALA A 230 1.26 11.01 27.15
N THR A 231 1.52 10.62 25.91
CA THR A 231 2.57 9.63 25.59
C THR A 231 3.97 10.20 25.67
N PRO A 232 4.98 9.37 25.96
CA PRO A 232 6.39 9.77 25.89
C PRO A 232 6.78 10.32 24.51
N ASP A 233 6.28 9.75 23.42
CA ASP A 233 6.55 10.22 22.06
C ASP A 233 6.05 11.65 21.83
N PHE A 234 4.82 11.98 22.30
CA PHE A 234 4.33 13.34 22.18
C PHE A 234 5.18 14.34 22.98
N LEU A 235 5.58 13.97 24.19
CA LEU A 235 6.41 14.83 25.05
C LEU A 235 7.81 15.05 24.42
N GLU A 236 8.43 14.00 23.88
CA GLU A 236 9.69 14.08 23.15
C GLU A 236 9.54 14.93 21.88
N GLY A 237 8.52 14.69 21.06
CA GLY A 237 8.27 15.47 19.85
C GLY A 237 8.09 16.97 20.16
N ALA A 238 7.35 17.31 21.22
CA ALA A 238 7.16 18.68 21.67
C ALA A 238 8.46 19.33 22.20
N ALA A 239 9.31 18.56 22.88
CA ALA A 239 10.62 19.02 23.33
C ALA A 239 11.57 19.24 22.15
N ALA A 240 11.70 18.26 21.26
CA ALA A 240 12.52 18.32 20.07
C ALA A 240 12.19 19.53 19.17
N LEU A 241 10.88 19.79 18.98
CA LEU A 241 10.39 20.95 18.22
C LEU A 241 10.82 22.28 18.85
N ARG A 242 10.70 22.42 20.18
CA ARG A 242 11.13 23.63 20.90
C ARG A 242 12.64 23.85 20.83
N GLU A 243 13.40 22.75 20.93
CA GLU A 243 14.85 22.73 20.92
C GLU A 243 15.46 22.73 19.50
N ARG A 244 14.62 22.66 18.47
CA ARG A 244 15.01 22.59 17.05
C ARG A 244 16.01 21.46 16.76
N ARG A 245 15.82 20.31 17.37
CA ARG A 245 16.57 19.07 17.15
C ARG A 245 15.71 17.97 16.55
N ARG A 246 16.32 16.91 16.06
CA ARG A 246 15.59 15.69 15.70
C ARG A 246 15.08 15.00 16.96
N PRO A 247 13.85 14.46 16.94
CA PRO A 247 13.33 13.65 18.04
C PRO A 247 14.05 12.30 18.13
N VAL A 248 14.09 11.75 19.34
CA VAL A 248 14.51 10.38 19.61
C VAL A 248 13.33 9.67 20.25
N TRP A 249 12.65 8.86 19.46
CA TRP A 249 11.38 8.30 19.87
C TRP A 249 11.54 7.21 20.95
N PRO A 250 10.90 7.35 22.13
CA PRO A 250 10.99 6.36 23.21
C PRO A 250 10.29 5.02 22.88
N SER A 251 9.37 5.03 21.93
CA SER A 251 8.62 3.83 21.49
C SER A 251 9.32 3.01 20.41
N THR A 252 10.56 3.36 20.03
CA THR A 252 11.36 2.58 19.06
C THR A 252 12.13 1.44 19.73
#